data_2b7f034154ca0f33486756ac718436af
#
_entry.id   2b7f034154ca0f33486756ac718436af
#
_cell.length_a   1.000
_cell.length_b   1.000
_cell.length_c   1.000
_cell.angle_alpha   90.00
_cell.angle_beta   90.00
_cell.angle_gamma   90.00
#
_symmetry.space_group_name_H-M   'P 1'
#
loop_
_entity.id
_entity.type
_entity.pdbx_description
1 polymer ?
#
loop_
_entity_poly.entity_id
_entity_poly.type
_entity_poly.pdbx_seq_one_letter_code
_entity_poly.pdbx_strand_id
1 'polypeptide(L)'
;MNPWHLEPTDQFTIDKAWYLKKHPRELEAVLNNLIRYVSQLKQSKNAFCVQAGYLHPEPRGVVALDQKGGGPALQETRLYIYPDEGKRILYIITIGNKKSQSDDIKLTSRFVDSLKISH
;
A
#
# COMPACT_ATOMS: atom_id res chain seq x y z
N MET A 1 6.70 -20.32 -11.53
CA MET A 1 5.80 -19.21 -11.16
C MET A 1 6.52 -17.88 -11.29
N ASN A 2 5.84 -16.89 -11.83
CA ASN A 2 6.43 -15.54 -11.95
C ASN A 2 6.53 -14.89 -10.57
N PRO A 3 7.69 -14.37 -10.19
CA PRO A 3 7.80 -13.64 -8.93
C PRO A 3 7.03 -12.33 -8.98
N TRP A 4 6.66 -11.84 -7.80
CA TRP A 4 6.06 -10.52 -7.67
C TRP A 4 7.13 -9.44 -7.84
N HIS A 5 6.78 -8.41 -8.61
CA HIS A 5 7.64 -7.25 -8.83
C HIS A 5 7.02 -6.05 -8.13
N LEU A 6 7.81 -5.31 -7.34
CA LEU A 6 7.34 -4.11 -6.64
C LEU A 6 7.58 -2.89 -7.51
N GLU A 7 6.52 -2.10 -7.69
CA GLU A 7 6.56 -0.90 -8.54
C GLU A 7 6.09 0.31 -7.73
N PRO A 8 7.01 1.08 -7.13
CA PRO A 8 6.62 2.32 -6.47
C PRO A 8 6.27 3.39 -7.49
N THR A 9 5.23 4.16 -7.19
CA THR A 9 4.84 5.29 -8.04
C THR A 9 5.66 6.53 -7.69
N ASP A 10 5.63 7.53 -8.57
CA ASP A 10 6.27 8.81 -8.29
C ASP A 10 5.65 9.47 -7.06
N GLN A 11 4.33 9.37 -6.91
CA GLN A 11 3.64 9.92 -5.75
C GLN A 11 4.13 9.28 -4.45
N PHE A 12 4.29 7.95 -4.42
CA PHE A 12 4.84 7.28 -3.25
C PHE A 12 6.24 7.78 -2.92
N THR A 13 7.09 7.98 -3.92
CA THR A 13 8.45 8.47 -3.71
C THR A 13 8.44 9.84 -3.04
N ILE A 14 7.56 10.74 -3.48
CA ILE A 14 7.39 12.06 -2.89
C ILE A 14 6.89 11.94 -1.44
N ASP A 15 5.85 11.15 -1.22
CA ASP A 15 5.26 10.95 0.10
C ASP A 15 6.27 10.37 1.08
N LYS A 16 7.02 9.37 0.64
CA LYS A 16 8.03 8.71 1.46
C LYS A 16 9.07 9.70 1.98
N ALA A 17 9.55 10.57 1.10
CA ALA A 17 10.54 11.58 1.47
C ALA A 17 9.97 12.54 2.53
N TRP A 18 8.71 12.94 2.37
CA TRP A 18 8.05 13.83 3.33
C TRP A 18 7.86 13.13 4.69
N TYR A 19 7.35 11.89 4.68
CA TYR A 19 7.14 11.13 5.92
C TYR A 19 8.45 10.82 6.64
N LEU A 20 9.52 10.58 5.91
CA LEU A 20 10.83 10.34 6.51
C LEU A 20 11.28 11.54 7.35
N LYS A 21 10.96 12.75 6.91
CA LYS A 21 11.29 13.98 7.65
C LYS A 21 10.33 14.25 8.80
N LYS A 22 9.02 14.09 8.56
CA LYS A 22 7.99 14.58 9.49
C LYS A 22 7.44 13.50 10.40
N HIS A 23 7.34 12.26 9.93
CA HIS A 23 6.72 11.17 10.66
C HIS A 23 7.48 9.85 10.42
N PRO A 24 8.77 9.79 10.80
CA PRO A 24 9.59 8.60 10.50
C PRO A 24 9.10 7.32 11.16
N ARG A 25 8.50 7.41 12.36
CA ARG A 25 8.01 6.22 13.07
C ARG A 25 6.79 5.63 12.36
N GLU A 26 5.89 6.48 11.88
CA GLU A 26 4.73 6.05 11.11
C GLU A 26 5.17 5.41 9.79
N LEU A 27 6.13 6.03 9.11
CA LEU A 27 6.67 5.48 7.88
C LEU A 27 7.27 4.08 8.11
N GLU A 28 8.09 3.94 9.14
CA GLU A 28 8.69 2.65 9.47
C GLU A 28 7.63 1.59 9.73
N ALA A 29 6.57 1.95 10.46
CA ALA A 29 5.51 1.00 10.81
C ALA A 29 4.79 0.47 9.56
N VAL A 30 4.40 1.36 8.63
CA VAL A 30 3.70 0.91 7.42
C VAL A 30 4.65 0.16 6.47
N LEU A 31 5.92 0.52 6.40
CA LEU A 31 6.90 -0.20 5.59
C LEU A 31 7.18 -1.60 6.15
N ASN A 32 7.22 -1.76 7.47
CA ASN A 32 7.34 -3.07 8.10
C ASN A 32 6.13 -3.94 7.75
N ASN A 33 4.93 -3.37 7.74
CA ASN A 33 3.74 -4.11 7.34
C ASN A 33 3.75 -4.44 5.85
N LEU A 34 4.34 -3.59 5.02
CA LEU A 34 4.53 -3.90 3.60
C LEU A 34 5.44 -5.12 3.43
N ILE A 35 6.52 -5.20 4.19
CA ILE A 35 7.43 -6.36 4.15
C ILE A 35 6.67 -7.63 4.53
N ARG A 36 5.86 -7.57 5.59
CA ARG A 36 5.04 -8.72 6.01
C ARG A 36 4.04 -9.12 4.93
N TYR A 37 3.39 -8.13 4.34
CA TYR A 37 2.41 -8.37 3.27
C TYR A 37 3.07 -9.05 2.07
N VAL A 38 4.22 -8.56 1.63
CA VAL A 38 4.95 -9.13 0.49
C VAL A 38 5.34 -10.58 0.77
N SER A 39 5.79 -10.88 1.98
CA SER A 39 6.12 -12.23 2.39
C SER A 39 4.92 -13.17 2.27
N GLN A 40 3.76 -12.73 2.76
CA GLN A 40 2.52 -13.53 2.66
C GLN A 40 2.04 -13.67 1.22
N LEU A 41 2.19 -12.59 0.43
CA LEU A 41 1.78 -12.58 -0.97
C LEU A 41 2.55 -13.63 -1.77
N LYS A 42 3.85 -13.76 -1.53
CA LYS A 42 4.70 -14.74 -2.20
C LYS A 42 4.32 -16.19 -1.89
N GLN A 43 3.73 -16.42 -0.72
CA GLN A 43 3.35 -17.76 -0.26
C GLN A 43 1.88 -18.08 -0.57
N SER A 44 1.09 -17.10 -1.02
CA SER A 44 -0.34 -17.26 -1.24
C SER A 44 -0.63 -17.64 -2.70
N LYS A 45 -1.78 -18.29 -2.92
CA LYS A 45 -2.23 -18.61 -4.28
C LYS A 45 -2.54 -17.35 -5.07
N ASN A 46 -3.11 -16.35 -4.40
CA ASN A 46 -3.40 -15.04 -5.01
C ASN A 46 -3.49 -13.98 -3.92
N ALA A 47 -3.53 -12.71 -4.34
CA ALA A 47 -3.53 -11.59 -3.41
C ALA A 47 -4.75 -11.56 -2.48
N PHE A 48 -5.88 -12.10 -2.92
CA PHE A 48 -7.11 -12.11 -2.10
C PHE A 48 -7.01 -13.08 -0.92
N CYS A 49 -6.06 -14.00 -0.95
CA CYS A 49 -5.84 -14.95 0.15
C CYS A 49 -5.04 -14.37 1.30
N VAL A 50 -4.43 -13.20 1.11
CA VAL A 50 -3.65 -12.56 2.18
C VAL A 50 -4.59 -11.89 3.17
N GLN A 51 -4.47 -12.26 4.44
CA GLN A 51 -5.29 -11.69 5.52
C GLN A 51 -4.39 -11.31 6.69
N ALA A 52 -4.61 -10.12 7.23
CA ALA A 52 -3.90 -9.64 8.40
C ALA A 52 -4.66 -8.46 9.02
N GLY A 53 -4.46 -8.24 10.32
CA GLY A 53 -5.15 -7.19 11.05
C GLY A 53 -4.82 -5.77 10.60
N TYR A 54 -3.71 -5.59 9.90
CA TYR A 54 -3.31 -4.26 9.38
C TYR A 54 -3.83 -3.99 7.97
N LEU A 55 -4.57 -4.93 7.35
CA LEU A 55 -5.08 -4.78 5.98
C LEU A 55 -6.49 -4.19 5.98
N HIS A 56 -6.72 -3.24 5.08
CA HIS A 56 -8.02 -2.61 4.88
C HIS A 56 -8.36 -2.65 3.38
N PRO A 57 -9.39 -3.41 2.97
CA PRO A 57 -9.83 -3.41 1.58
C PRO A 57 -10.35 -2.02 1.18
N GLU A 58 -9.97 -1.57 -0.01
CA GLU A 58 -10.40 -0.31 -0.58
C GLU A 58 -11.03 -0.56 -1.97
N PRO A 59 -11.69 0.45 -2.57
CA PRO A 59 -12.27 0.25 -3.90
C PRO A 59 -11.25 -0.15 -4.97
N ARG A 60 -11.70 -0.82 -6.01
CA ARG A 60 -10.91 -1.21 -7.19
C ARG A 60 -9.83 -2.26 -6.90
N GLY A 61 -9.92 -2.99 -5.79
CA GLY A 61 -8.90 -3.97 -5.43
C GLY A 61 -7.67 -3.37 -4.76
N VAL A 62 -7.71 -2.09 -4.46
CA VAL A 62 -6.66 -1.43 -3.66
C VAL A 62 -6.73 -1.94 -2.22
N VAL A 63 -5.58 -2.04 -1.57
CA VAL A 63 -5.48 -2.43 -0.17
C VAL A 63 -4.69 -1.36 0.57
N ALA A 64 -5.16 -0.97 1.75
CA ALA A 64 -4.43 -0.05 2.60
C ALA A 64 -3.81 -0.82 3.77
N LEU A 65 -2.54 -0.53 4.06
CA LEU A 65 -1.81 -1.09 5.19
C LEU A 65 -1.67 -0.01 6.26
N ASP A 66 -2.15 -0.30 7.47
CA ASP A 66 -2.03 0.67 8.56
C ASP A 66 -0.70 0.51 9.33
N GLN A 67 -0.56 1.26 10.42
CA GLN A 67 0.67 1.31 11.23
C GLN A 67 0.69 0.32 12.39
N LYS A 68 -0.26 -0.61 12.47
CA LYS A 68 -0.35 -1.54 13.61
C LYS A 68 0.94 -2.34 13.79
N GLY A 69 1.33 -2.50 15.04
CA GLY A 69 2.57 -3.20 15.39
C GLY A 69 3.78 -2.30 15.46
N GLY A 70 3.65 -1.02 15.12
CA GLY A 70 4.77 -0.07 15.14
C GLY A 70 5.04 0.58 16.48
N GLY A 71 4.28 0.25 17.52
CA GLY A 71 4.44 0.80 18.84
C GLY A 71 3.34 1.78 19.22
N PRO A 72 3.39 2.32 20.46
CA PRO A 72 2.34 3.20 20.97
C PRO A 72 2.42 4.61 20.40
N ALA A 73 1.29 5.31 20.46
CA ALA A 73 1.19 6.74 20.15
C ALA A 73 1.49 7.12 18.71
N LEU A 74 1.43 6.17 17.77
CA LEU A 74 1.56 6.48 16.36
C LEU A 74 0.25 7.06 15.81
N GLN A 75 0.38 8.06 14.93
CA GLN A 75 -0.77 8.59 14.22
C GLN A 75 -1.27 7.58 13.21
N GLU A 76 -2.59 7.61 12.94
CA GLU A 76 -3.19 6.74 11.94
C GLU A 76 -2.61 7.07 10.56
N THR A 77 -1.95 6.09 9.97
CA THR A 77 -1.23 6.21 8.71
C THR A 77 -1.57 5.02 7.84
N ARG A 78 -1.77 5.24 6.54
CA ARG A 78 -2.08 4.18 5.61
C ARG A 78 -1.20 4.25 4.38
N LEU A 79 -0.65 3.10 4.02
CA LEU A 79 0.08 2.89 2.77
C LEU A 79 -0.86 2.17 1.81
N TYR A 80 -1.11 2.77 0.66
CA TYR A 80 -2.04 2.21 -0.33
C TYR A 80 -1.27 1.46 -1.41
N ILE A 81 -1.66 0.20 -1.63
CA ILE A 81 -1.02 -0.68 -2.60
C ILE A 81 -2.08 -1.31 -3.51
N TYR A 82 -1.65 -1.77 -4.68
CA TYR A 82 -2.53 -2.49 -5.60
C TYR A 82 -1.79 -3.71 -6.16
N PRO A 83 -2.23 -4.93 -5.78
CA PRO A 83 -1.64 -6.17 -6.33
C PRO A 83 -2.32 -6.52 -7.66
N ASP A 84 -1.60 -6.37 -8.74
CA ASP A 84 -2.06 -6.77 -10.07
C ASP A 84 -1.67 -8.24 -10.30
N GLU A 85 -2.63 -9.15 -10.07
CA GLU A 85 -2.40 -10.58 -10.18
C GLU A 85 -2.00 -11.01 -11.58
N GLY A 86 -2.62 -10.42 -12.60
CA GLY A 86 -2.35 -10.80 -13.98
C GLY A 86 -0.90 -10.54 -14.39
N LYS A 87 -0.35 -9.45 -13.91
CA LYS A 87 1.03 -9.04 -14.24
C LYS A 87 2.03 -9.41 -13.16
N ARG A 88 1.59 -9.84 -11.98
CA ARG A 88 2.44 -10.07 -10.81
C ARG A 88 3.23 -8.81 -10.43
N ILE A 89 2.57 -7.67 -10.49
CA ILE A 89 3.14 -6.39 -10.08
C ILE A 89 2.38 -5.88 -8.87
N LEU A 90 3.11 -5.53 -7.82
CA LEU A 90 2.56 -4.87 -6.64
C LEU A 90 2.90 -3.39 -6.74
N TYR A 91 1.90 -2.58 -7.06
CA TYR A 91 2.06 -1.13 -7.11
C TYR A 91 1.99 -0.55 -5.71
N ILE A 92 2.94 0.31 -5.37
CA ILE A 92 2.97 1.04 -4.10
C ILE A 92 2.62 2.47 -4.45
N ILE A 93 1.42 2.93 -4.06
CA ILE A 93 0.78 4.08 -4.69
C ILE A 93 1.02 5.38 -3.94
N THR A 94 0.67 5.42 -2.65
CA THR A 94 0.73 6.65 -1.86
C THR A 94 0.64 6.34 -0.37
N ILE A 95 1.09 7.28 0.46
CA ILE A 95 0.95 7.22 1.92
C ILE A 95 0.13 8.42 2.35
N GLY A 96 -0.82 8.21 3.26
CA GLY A 96 -1.63 9.28 3.80
C GLY A 96 -2.01 9.05 5.24
N ASN A 97 -2.73 10.02 5.81
CA ASN A 97 -3.23 9.96 7.17
C ASN A 97 -4.76 10.00 7.16
N LYS A 98 -5.36 10.09 8.35
CA LYS A 98 -6.81 10.12 8.46
C LYS A 98 -7.44 11.32 7.74
N LYS A 99 -6.77 12.46 7.75
CA LYS A 99 -7.28 13.68 7.10
C LYS A 99 -7.28 13.59 5.59
N SER A 100 -6.29 12.90 5.01
CA SER A 100 -6.19 12.76 3.56
C SER A 100 -6.90 11.52 3.02
N GLN A 101 -7.49 10.70 3.87
CA GLN A 101 -8.01 9.38 3.50
C GLN A 101 -9.00 9.44 2.32
N SER A 102 -9.95 10.36 2.34
CA SER A 102 -10.92 10.48 1.26
C SER A 102 -10.25 10.80 -0.09
N ASP A 103 -9.29 11.73 -0.07
CA ASP A 103 -8.55 12.10 -1.28
C ASP A 103 -7.64 10.96 -1.74
N ASP A 104 -7.04 10.24 -0.80
CA ASP A 104 -6.17 9.10 -1.11
C ASP A 104 -6.95 7.97 -1.79
N ILE A 105 -8.17 7.70 -1.33
CA ILE A 105 -9.03 6.68 -1.95
C ILE A 105 -9.36 7.07 -3.39
N LYS A 106 -9.66 8.35 -3.63
CA LYS A 106 -9.92 8.85 -4.99
C LYS A 106 -8.70 8.74 -5.88
N LEU A 107 -7.53 9.10 -5.35
CA LEU A 107 -6.26 9.04 -6.07
C LEU A 107 -5.95 7.60 -6.48
N THR A 108 -6.08 6.65 -5.55
CA THR A 108 -5.78 5.25 -5.83
C THR A 108 -6.76 4.65 -6.81
N SER A 109 -8.05 5.01 -6.73
CA SER A 109 -9.06 4.55 -7.70
C SER A 109 -8.72 5.03 -9.11
N ARG A 110 -8.33 6.29 -9.26
CA ARG A 110 -7.91 6.85 -10.56
C ARG A 110 -6.65 6.17 -11.07
N PHE A 111 -5.71 5.87 -10.17
CA PHE A 111 -4.49 5.17 -10.57
C PHE A 111 -4.83 3.79 -11.18
N VAL A 112 -5.66 3.00 -10.49
CA VAL A 112 -6.04 1.68 -10.97
C VAL A 112 -6.80 1.78 -12.29
N ASP A 113 -7.72 2.74 -12.40
CA ASP A 113 -8.46 2.95 -13.65
C ASP A 113 -7.51 3.30 -14.80
N SER A 114 -6.46 4.09 -14.55
CA SER A 114 -5.48 4.44 -15.57
C SER A 114 -4.69 3.22 -16.07
N LEU A 115 -4.42 2.26 -15.19
CA LEU A 115 -3.75 1.02 -15.58
C LEU A 115 -4.60 0.22 -16.58
N LYS A 116 -5.91 0.22 -16.40
CA LYS A 116 -6.84 -0.52 -17.27
C LYS A 116 -7.01 0.14 -18.63
N ILE A 117 -6.90 1.46 -18.68
CA ILE A 117 -7.03 2.22 -19.94
C ILE A 117 -5.77 2.08 -20.79
N SER A 118 -4.62 1.85 -20.17
CA SER A 118 -3.32 1.78 -20.88
C SER A 118 -3.12 0.53 -21.71
N HIS A 119 -4.13 -0.31 -21.77
CA HIS A 119 -4.12 -1.55 -22.58
C HIS A 119 -5.10 -1.46 -23.74
#